data_ef8074962059508a8bc9273175fe2995
#
_entry.id   ef8074962059508a8bc9273175fe2995
#
_cell.length_a   1.000
_cell.length_b   1.000
_cell.length_c   1.000
_cell.angle_alpha   90.00
_cell.angle_beta   90.00
_cell.angle_gamma   90.00
#
_symmetry.space_group_name_H-M   'P 1'
#
loop_
_entity.id
_entity.type
_entity.pdbx_description
1 polymer ?
#
loop_
_entity_poly.entity_id
_entity_poly.type
_entity_poly.pdbx_seq_one_letter_code
_entity_poly.pdbx_strand_id
1 'polypeptide(L)'
;LALKPERLVVVVGHGGEKVVEALEGYPVEVAWQKEQLGTAHALLQAEGLLRDFPGPFLVTQGDTPLLSPRTLEALLRRVREGAGMALLTAELPDPTGYGRILREGEEVLGNVEEKDAPPEVRAIREVNAGAYAFDGFLFQALKEVRNENAAREYYLPDLVAIYRAHGRRVLAVRGVAEEALGVNTREELARVEGVLLRRLRAEWMGKGVRMILPETIYLEPSVELAPDVTL
;
A
#
# COMPACT_ATOMS: atom_id res chain seq x y z
N LEU A 1 4.37 9.26 -11.81
CA LEU A 1 3.14 9.55 -11.05
C LEU A 1 1.89 9.29 -11.93
N ALA A 2 1.61 8.00 -12.18
CA ALA A 2 0.54 7.59 -13.11
C ALA A 2 -0.85 8.13 -12.73
N LEU A 3 -1.16 8.23 -11.43
CA LEU A 3 -2.45 8.73 -10.93
C LEU A 3 -2.56 10.26 -10.90
N LYS A 4 -1.49 11.00 -11.17
CA LYS A 4 -1.45 12.46 -11.15
C LYS A 4 -2.09 13.04 -9.88
N PRO A 5 -1.58 12.70 -8.68
CA PRO A 5 -2.14 13.21 -7.44
C PRO A 5 -2.02 14.74 -7.40
N GLU A 6 -3.03 15.40 -6.83
CA GLU A 6 -3.01 16.83 -6.62
C GLU A 6 -1.96 17.26 -5.58
N ARG A 7 -1.79 16.41 -4.55
CA ARG A 7 -0.73 16.51 -3.54
C ARG A 7 -0.13 15.15 -3.27
N LEU A 8 1.18 15.14 -3.05
CA LEU A 8 1.92 13.93 -2.68
C LEU A 8 2.76 14.22 -1.44
N VAL A 9 2.42 13.58 -0.33
CA VAL A 9 3.12 13.72 0.94
C VAL A 9 3.83 12.41 1.27
N VAL A 10 5.12 12.49 1.58
CA VAL A 10 5.90 11.34 2.04
C VAL A 10 6.21 11.54 3.52
N VAL A 11 5.78 10.59 4.34
CA VAL A 11 6.11 10.58 5.77
C VAL A 11 7.41 9.81 5.96
N VAL A 12 8.40 10.46 6.54
CA VAL A 12 9.71 9.90 6.81
C VAL A 12 10.00 9.86 8.31
N GLY A 13 10.78 8.87 8.74
CA GLY A 13 11.16 8.68 10.13
C GLY A 13 12.66 8.43 10.27
N HIS A 14 13.01 7.30 10.88
CA HIS A 14 14.41 6.92 11.07
C HIS A 14 15.17 6.83 9.72
N GLY A 15 16.30 7.51 9.61
CA GLY A 15 17.05 7.58 8.35
C GLY A 15 16.36 8.36 7.24
N GLY A 16 15.36 9.17 7.59
CA GLY A 16 14.52 9.93 6.65
C GLY A 16 15.29 10.87 5.75
N GLU A 17 16.48 11.37 6.17
CA GLU A 17 17.33 12.24 5.36
C GLU A 17 17.74 11.57 4.04
N LYS A 18 18.05 10.26 4.05
CA LYS A 18 18.38 9.50 2.85
C LYS A 18 17.18 9.33 1.93
N VAL A 19 15.99 9.21 2.51
CA VAL A 19 14.74 9.14 1.73
C VAL A 19 14.47 10.48 1.06
N VAL A 20 14.64 11.58 1.80
CA VAL A 20 14.48 12.93 1.25
C VAL A 20 15.46 13.20 0.11
N GLU A 21 16.73 12.82 0.28
CA GLU A 21 17.75 12.90 -0.79
C GLU A 21 17.34 12.09 -2.04
N ALA A 22 16.84 10.87 -1.85
CA ALA A 22 16.38 10.03 -2.95
C ALA A 22 15.12 10.56 -3.67
N LEU A 23 14.38 11.46 -3.01
CA LEU A 23 13.18 12.10 -3.56
C LEU A 23 13.47 13.47 -4.21
N GLU A 24 14.73 13.90 -4.26
CA GLU A 24 15.09 15.14 -4.95
C GLU A 24 14.64 15.14 -6.41
N GLY A 25 14.01 16.23 -6.83
CA GLY A 25 13.46 16.35 -8.19
C GLY A 25 12.03 15.81 -8.36
N TYR A 26 11.47 15.14 -7.35
CA TYR A 26 10.06 14.76 -7.37
C TYR A 26 9.19 15.82 -6.68
N PRO A 27 7.97 16.08 -7.17
CA PRO A 27 7.04 17.05 -6.58
C PRO A 27 6.37 16.46 -5.33
N VAL A 28 7.14 16.31 -4.26
CA VAL A 28 6.68 15.72 -2.99
C VAL A 28 6.83 16.71 -1.84
N GLU A 29 5.91 16.64 -0.89
CA GLU A 29 6.01 17.29 0.40
C GLU A 29 6.44 16.26 1.44
N VAL A 30 7.22 16.66 2.42
CA VAL A 30 7.76 15.75 3.44
C VAL A 30 7.18 16.08 4.81
N ALA A 31 6.67 15.06 5.49
CA ALA A 31 6.28 15.12 6.89
C ALA A 31 7.22 14.23 7.72
N TRP A 32 7.60 14.68 8.92
CA TRP A 32 8.57 13.98 9.76
C TRP A 32 7.88 13.30 10.94
N GLN A 33 8.03 11.98 11.03
CA GLN A 33 7.69 11.21 12.21
C GLN A 33 8.94 11.10 13.10
N LYS A 34 9.00 11.91 14.17
CA LYS A 34 10.15 11.94 15.07
C LYS A 34 10.25 10.69 15.94
N GLU A 35 9.13 10.17 16.39
CA GLU A 35 9.00 8.97 17.21
C GLU A 35 8.24 7.90 16.44
N GLN A 36 8.81 6.72 16.26
CA GLN A 36 8.19 5.61 15.51
C GLN A 36 7.16 4.89 16.38
N LEU A 37 5.98 5.49 16.52
CA LEU A 37 4.87 4.99 17.34
C LEU A 37 3.81 4.21 16.54
N GLY A 38 4.11 3.82 15.31
CA GLY A 38 3.24 3.03 14.45
C GLY A 38 2.75 3.78 13.22
N THR A 39 2.02 3.06 12.36
CA THR A 39 1.64 3.51 11.01
C THR A 39 0.53 4.58 11.02
N ALA A 40 -0.42 4.51 11.94
CA ALA A 40 -1.41 5.57 12.09
C ALA A 40 -0.78 6.86 12.63
N HIS A 41 0.17 6.75 13.57
CA HIS A 41 0.92 7.90 14.07
C HIS A 41 1.77 8.54 12.95
N ALA A 42 2.36 7.72 12.06
CA ALA A 42 3.06 8.24 10.89
C ALA A 42 2.14 9.07 9.99
N LEU A 43 0.98 8.52 9.63
CA LEU A 43 0.03 9.21 8.76
C LEU A 43 -0.50 10.51 9.39
N LEU A 44 -0.68 10.53 10.71
CA LEU A 44 -1.11 11.73 11.44
C LEU A 44 -0.13 12.90 11.29
N GLN A 45 1.17 12.65 11.06
CA GLN A 45 2.17 13.71 10.82
C GLN A 45 1.88 14.49 9.53
N ALA A 46 1.15 13.90 8.59
CA ALA A 46 0.74 14.58 7.36
C ALA A 46 -0.49 15.50 7.55
N GLU A 47 -1.15 15.48 8.71
CA GLU A 47 -2.38 16.28 8.95
C GLU A 47 -2.17 17.75 8.64
N GLY A 48 -1.06 18.34 9.08
CA GLY A 48 -0.77 19.76 8.85
C GLY A 48 -0.69 20.18 7.39
N LEU A 49 -0.34 19.24 6.52
CA LEU A 49 -0.23 19.44 5.08
C LEU A 49 -1.54 19.12 4.34
N LEU A 50 -2.39 18.27 4.89
CA LEU A 50 -3.53 17.68 4.16
C LEU A 50 -4.91 17.96 4.78
N ARG A 51 -5.00 18.60 5.98
CA ARG A 51 -6.29 18.77 6.69
C ARG A 51 -7.36 19.51 5.89
N ASP A 52 -6.95 20.47 5.09
CA ASP A 52 -7.85 21.30 4.29
C ASP A 52 -8.18 20.67 2.93
N PHE A 53 -7.59 19.50 2.62
CA PHE A 53 -7.88 18.75 1.42
C PHE A 53 -9.13 17.89 1.64
N PRO A 54 -10.15 18.01 0.76
CA PRO A 54 -11.44 17.33 0.99
C PRO A 54 -11.37 15.82 0.80
N GLY A 55 -10.26 15.26 0.31
CA GLY A 55 -10.13 13.86 -0.08
C GLY A 55 -10.63 13.59 -1.50
N PRO A 56 -10.62 12.33 -1.94
CA PRO A 56 -10.18 11.14 -1.22
C PRO A 56 -8.65 11.10 -1.01
N PHE A 57 -8.26 10.41 0.04
CA PHE A 57 -6.84 10.17 0.35
C PHE A 57 -6.45 8.75 -0.06
N LEU A 58 -5.33 8.61 -0.77
CA LEU A 58 -4.72 7.31 -1.06
C LEU A 58 -3.46 7.18 -0.19
N VAL A 59 -3.36 6.08 0.54
CA VAL A 59 -2.24 5.81 1.45
C VAL A 59 -1.60 4.48 1.08
N THR A 60 -0.29 4.49 0.88
CA THR A 60 0.50 3.28 0.59
C THR A 60 1.72 3.21 1.51
N GLN A 61 2.18 2.01 1.77
CA GLN A 61 3.46 1.78 2.44
C GLN A 61 4.61 2.03 1.45
N GLY A 62 5.75 2.55 1.94
CA GLY A 62 6.91 2.83 1.11
C GLY A 62 7.70 1.58 0.69
N ASP A 63 7.46 0.46 1.35
CA ASP A 63 8.13 -0.83 1.16
C ASP A 63 7.35 -1.82 0.28
N THR A 64 6.22 -1.42 -0.32
CA THR A 64 5.39 -2.25 -1.21
C THR A 64 5.45 -1.74 -2.66
N PRO A 65 6.55 -1.97 -3.40
CA PRO A 65 6.80 -1.28 -4.67
C PRO A 65 6.05 -1.88 -5.88
N LEU A 66 5.36 -2.99 -5.73
CA LEU A 66 4.67 -3.68 -6.84
C LEU A 66 3.21 -3.29 -7.04
N LEU A 67 2.72 -2.31 -6.28
CA LEU A 67 1.36 -1.78 -6.42
C LEU A 67 1.12 -1.22 -7.83
N SER A 68 0.06 -1.65 -8.48
CA SER A 68 -0.28 -1.18 -9.83
C SER A 68 -1.17 0.08 -9.79
N PRO A 69 -1.04 0.99 -10.75
CA PRO A 69 -1.95 2.13 -10.87
C PRO A 69 -3.43 1.71 -10.96
N ARG A 70 -3.71 0.58 -11.61
CA ARG A 70 -5.07 0.02 -11.74
C ARG A 70 -5.66 -0.35 -10.38
N THR A 71 -4.88 -0.97 -9.51
CA THR A 71 -5.29 -1.36 -8.15
C THR A 71 -5.52 -0.12 -7.29
N LEU A 72 -4.63 0.86 -7.37
CA LEU A 72 -4.76 2.11 -6.62
C LEU A 72 -5.99 2.91 -7.07
N GLU A 73 -6.29 2.95 -8.37
CA GLU A 73 -7.52 3.58 -8.90
C GLU A 73 -8.78 2.83 -8.46
N ALA A 74 -8.73 1.49 -8.34
CA ALA A 74 -9.84 0.71 -7.83
C ALA A 74 -10.16 1.05 -6.37
N LEU A 75 -9.15 1.28 -5.51
CA LEU A 75 -9.35 1.75 -4.14
C LEU A 75 -10.03 3.12 -4.11
N LEU A 76 -9.52 4.09 -4.88
CA LEU A 76 -10.11 5.43 -4.96
C LEU A 76 -11.54 5.40 -5.47
N ARG A 77 -11.84 4.55 -6.44
CA ARG A 77 -13.20 4.39 -6.97
C ARG A 77 -14.19 3.95 -5.90
N ARG A 78 -13.82 3.01 -5.02
CA ARG A 78 -14.70 2.58 -3.93
C ARG A 78 -15.07 3.74 -2.99
N VAL A 79 -14.13 4.61 -2.70
CA VAL A 79 -14.39 5.79 -1.87
C VAL A 79 -15.25 6.81 -2.62
N ARG A 80 -15.00 7.06 -3.90
CA ARG A 80 -15.84 7.93 -4.75
C ARG A 80 -17.27 7.41 -4.90
N GLU A 81 -17.47 6.10 -4.82
CA GLU A 81 -18.76 5.43 -4.84
C GLU A 81 -19.45 5.38 -3.46
N GLY A 82 -18.89 6.02 -2.44
CA GLY A 82 -19.50 6.23 -1.12
C GLY A 82 -19.01 5.31 -0.02
N ALA A 83 -17.94 4.54 -0.20
CA ALA A 83 -17.26 3.90 0.91
C ALA A 83 -16.51 4.95 1.75
N GLY A 84 -16.50 4.80 3.07
CA GLY A 84 -15.66 5.62 3.94
C GLY A 84 -14.20 5.26 3.82
N MET A 85 -13.94 3.96 3.69
CA MET A 85 -12.59 3.39 3.55
C MET A 85 -12.62 2.23 2.55
N ALA A 86 -11.56 2.10 1.77
CA ALA A 86 -11.28 0.90 0.99
C ALA A 86 -9.85 0.43 1.28
N LEU A 87 -9.62 -0.88 1.35
CA LEU A 87 -8.28 -1.42 1.55
C LEU A 87 -7.98 -2.54 0.57
N LEU A 88 -6.72 -2.61 0.18
CA LEU A 88 -6.21 -3.67 -0.66
C LEU A 88 -6.04 -4.96 0.15
N THR A 89 -6.62 -6.04 -0.34
CA THR A 89 -6.43 -7.39 0.22
C THR A 89 -5.81 -8.31 -0.81
N ALA A 90 -5.07 -9.30 -0.34
CA ALA A 90 -4.51 -10.34 -1.19
C ALA A 90 -4.61 -11.70 -0.49
N GLU A 91 -4.77 -12.76 -1.25
CA GLU A 91 -4.71 -14.13 -0.73
C GLU A 91 -3.30 -14.68 -0.90
N LEU A 92 -2.64 -15.01 0.22
CA LEU A 92 -1.28 -15.53 0.23
C LEU A 92 -1.25 -17.02 0.55
N PRO A 93 -0.39 -17.82 -0.10
CA PRO A 93 -0.13 -19.20 0.29
C PRO A 93 0.37 -19.31 1.74
N ASP A 94 1.27 -18.41 2.13
CA ASP A 94 1.75 -18.23 3.49
C ASP A 94 1.48 -16.80 3.94
N PRO A 95 0.49 -16.60 4.85
CA PRO A 95 0.11 -15.27 5.33
C PRO A 95 0.92 -14.81 6.55
N THR A 96 1.96 -15.52 6.95
CA THR A 96 2.77 -15.20 8.14
C THR A 96 3.32 -13.77 8.07
N GLY A 97 3.20 -13.04 9.17
CA GLY A 97 3.66 -11.65 9.29
C GLY A 97 2.68 -10.58 8.83
N TYR A 98 1.54 -10.96 8.25
CA TYR A 98 0.53 -10.01 7.77
C TYR A 98 -0.69 -9.93 8.69
N GLY A 99 -1.40 -8.81 8.68
CA GLY A 99 -2.73 -8.68 9.29
C GLY A 99 -3.77 -9.49 8.51
N ARG A 100 -4.64 -10.19 9.23
CA ARG A 100 -5.71 -11.01 8.66
C ARG A 100 -6.98 -10.22 8.49
N ILE A 101 -7.64 -10.40 7.36
CA ILE A 101 -8.88 -9.72 7.01
C ILE A 101 -10.08 -10.58 7.43
N LEU A 102 -10.93 -9.98 8.25
CA LEU A 102 -12.26 -10.52 8.56
C LEU A 102 -13.27 -9.77 7.70
N ARG A 103 -14.05 -10.48 6.88
CA ARG A 103 -15.05 -9.83 6.01
C ARG A 103 -16.28 -10.69 5.75
N GLU A 104 -17.33 -10.04 5.32
CA GLU A 104 -18.54 -10.65 4.78
C GLU A 104 -18.85 -10.02 3.41
N GLY A 105 -18.86 -10.84 2.36
CA GLY A 105 -18.95 -10.35 1.00
C GLY A 105 -17.79 -9.39 0.65
N GLU A 106 -18.09 -8.18 0.24
CA GLU A 106 -17.10 -7.12 -0.01
C GLU A 106 -16.81 -6.25 1.21
N GLU A 107 -17.61 -6.35 2.28
CA GLU A 107 -17.44 -5.54 3.48
C GLU A 107 -16.39 -6.13 4.41
N VAL A 108 -15.43 -5.30 4.78
CA VAL A 108 -14.40 -5.64 5.76
C VAL A 108 -14.95 -5.36 7.16
N LEU A 109 -14.99 -6.41 7.98
CA LEU A 109 -15.48 -6.39 9.35
C LEU A 109 -14.36 -6.08 10.36
N GLY A 110 -13.12 -6.43 10.01
CA GLY A 110 -11.98 -6.23 10.88
C GLY A 110 -10.67 -6.56 10.20
N ASN A 111 -9.59 -6.06 10.80
CA ASN A 111 -8.21 -6.49 10.55
C ASN A 111 -7.61 -6.91 11.88
N VAL A 112 -6.96 -8.06 11.92
CA VAL A 112 -6.30 -8.57 13.13
C VAL A 112 -4.83 -8.82 12.80
N GLU A 113 -3.95 -8.08 13.45
CA GLU A 113 -2.50 -8.23 13.25
C GLU A 113 -2.02 -9.61 13.72
N GLU A 114 -0.99 -10.16 13.07
CA GLU A 114 -0.43 -11.49 13.35
C GLU A 114 -0.19 -11.73 14.84
N LYS A 115 0.37 -10.73 15.54
CA LYS A 115 0.74 -10.83 16.96
C LYS A 115 -0.47 -10.93 17.89
N ASP A 116 -1.60 -10.37 17.45
CA ASP A 116 -2.84 -10.31 18.22
C ASP A 116 -3.86 -11.37 17.78
N ALA A 117 -3.57 -12.11 16.69
CA ALA A 117 -4.48 -13.06 16.08
C ALA A 117 -4.52 -14.40 16.84
N PRO A 118 -5.71 -14.89 17.23
CA PRO A 118 -5.87 -16.26 17.72
C PRO A 118 -5.67 -17.30 16.60
N PRO A 119 -5.46 -18.59 16.92
CA PRO A 119 -5.11 -19.60 15.94
C PRO A 119 -6.07 -19.71 14.74
N GLU A 120 -7.37 -19.62 14.98
CA GLU A 120 -8.41 -19.67 13.94
C GLU A 120 -8.33 -18.49 12.98
N VAL A 121 -7.97 -17.29 13.48
CA VAL A 121 -7.79 -16.10 12.66
C VAL A 121 -6.46 -16.18 11.88
N ARG A 122 -5.39 -16.72 12.49
CA ARG A 122 -4.11 -16.92 11.80
C ARG A 122 -4.22 -17.84 10.60
N ALA A 123 -5.19 -18.78 10.60
CA ALA A 123 -5.44 -19.69 9.48
C ALA A 123 -6.06 -18.98 8.24
N ILE A 124 -6.57 -17.77 8.40
CA ILE A 124 -7.10 -16.96 7.29
C ILE A 124 -5.94 -16.57 6.37
N ARG A 125 -6.11 -16.82 5.07
CA ARG A 125 -5.08 -16.55 4.05
C ARG A 125 -5.23 -15.19 3.38
N GLU A 126 -6.38 -14.54 3.54
CA GLU A 126 -6.61 -13.18 3.06
C GLU A 126 -5.99 -12.17 4.02
N VAL A 127 -5.06 -11.39 3.49
CA VAL A 127 -4.24 -10.45 4.27
C VAL A 127 -4.47 -9.01 3.83
N ASN A 128 -4.13 -8.09 4.72
CA ASN A 128 -4.02 -6.68 4.43
C ASN A 128 -2.72 -6.41 3.65
N ALA A 129 -2.84 -5.85 2.45
CA ALA A 129 -1.72 -5.58 1.55
C ALA A 129 -1.14 -4.16 1.70
N GLY A 130 -1.52 -3.40 2.74
CA GLY A 130 -0.88 -2.14 3.09
C GLY A 130 -1.21 -0.93 2.20
N ALA A 131 -2.23 -1.02 1.35
CA ALA A 131 -2.71 0.11 0.56
C ALA A 131 -4.17 0.42 0.85
N TYR A 132 -4.50 1.70 0.99
CA TYR A 132 -5.80 2.17 1.45
C TYR A 132 -6.27 3.41 0.69
N ALA A 133 -7.57 3.58 0.57
CA ALA A 133 -8.19 4.85 0.23
C ALA A 133 -9.19 5.24 1.32
N PHE A 134 -9.27 6.53 1.61
CA PHE A 134 -10.12 7.10 2.66
C PHE A 134 -10.89 8.31 2.15
N ASP A 135 -12.06 8.54 2.72
CA ASP A 135 -12.81 9.79 2.56
C ASP A 135 -12.25 10.92 3.44
N GLY A 136 -12.92 12.05 3.47
CA GLY A 136 -12.54 13.23 4.27
C GLY A 136 -12.56 13.04 5.79
N PHE A 137 -13.05 11.91 6.29
CA PHE A 137 -13.08 11.60 7.72
C PHE A 137 -11.71 11.13 8.28
N LEU A 138 -10.73 10.86 7.42
CA LEU A 138 -9.45 10.24 7.77
C LEU A 138 -8.77 10.84 9.01
N PHE A 139 -8.50 12.16 9.01
CA PHE A 139 -7.73 12.77 10.09
C PHE A 139 -8.51 12.85 11.40
N GLN A 140 -9.84 12.87 11.35
CA GLN A 140 -10.67 12.73 12.55
C GLN A 140 -10.57 11.31 13.10
N ALA A 141 -10.70 10.30 12.26
CA ALA A 141 -10.59 8.89 12.64
C ALA A 141 -9.20 8.53 13.20
N LEU A 142 -8.13 9.08 12.64
CA LEU A 142 -6.76 8.85 13.12
C LEU A 142 -6.56 9.25 14.58
N LYS A 143 -7.27 10.26 15.08
CA LYS A 143 -7.19 10.72 16.47
C LYS A 143 -7.86 9.76 17.47
N GLU A 144 -8.67 8.83 16.96
CA GLU A 144 -9.35 7.80 17.78
C GLU A 144 -8.54 6.51 17.89
N VAL A 145 -7.49 6.34 17.05
CA VAL A 145 -6.62 5.15 17.10
C VAL A 145 -5.90 5.09 18.45
N ARG A 146 -5.88 3.91 19.05
CA ARG A 146 -5.23 3.63 20.33
C ARG A 146 -4.05 2.67 20.12
N ASN A 147 -3.17 2.59 21.10
CA ASN A 147 -2.01 1.69 21.10
C ASN A 147 -2.15 0.54 22.12
N GLU A 148 -3.37 0.13 22.40
CA GLU A 148 -3.71 -0.94 23.33
C GLU A 148 -3.61 -2.31 22.66
N ASN A 149 -2.42 -2.65 22.11
CA ASN A 149 -2.12 -3.89 21.39
C ASN A 149 -0.77 -4.46 21.82
N ALA A 150 -0.41 -5.65 21.36
CA ALA A 150 0.82 -6.35 21.75
C ALA A 150 2.09 -5.56 21.45
N ALA A 151 2.12 -4.75 20.39
CA ALA A 151 3.28 -3.93 20.02
C ALA A 151 3.28 -2.55 20.69
N ARG A 152 2.18 -2.12 21.31
CA ARG A 152 1.96 -0.76 21.84
C ARG A 152 2.13 0.33 20.77
N GLU A 153 1.69 0.05 19.56
CA GLU A 153 1.79 0.93 18.40
C GLU A 153 0.39 1.40 17.95
N TYR A 154 0.33 2.57 17.34
CA TYR A 154 -0.88 3.08 16.69
C TYR A 154 -0.98 2.46 15.29
N TYR A 155 -1.79 1.42 15.14
CA TYR A 155 -1.97 0.69 13.90
C TYR A 155 -2.93 1.40 12.94
N LEU A 156 -2.51 1.62 11.70
CA LEU A 156 -3.37 2.17 10.65
C LEU A 156 -4.58 1.25 10.35
N PRO A 157 -4.44 -0.08 10.33
CA PRO A 157 -5.56 -1.00 10.15
C PRO A 157 -6.67 -0.90 11.21
N ASP A 158 -6.43 -0.33 12.39
CA ASP A 158 -7.48 -0.11 13.41
C ASP A 158 -8.54 0.88 12.93
N LEU A 159 -8.26 1.66 11.90
CA LEU A 159 -9.25 2.50 11.23
C LEU A 159 -10.44 1.71 10.68
N VAL A 160 -10.29 0.42 10.37
CA VAL A 160 -11.42 -0.44 9.97
C VAL A 160 -12.51 -0.42 11.03
N ALA A 161 -12.14 -0.68 12.31
CA ALA A 161 -13.10 -0.69 13.41
C ALA A 161 -13.69 0.70 13.68
N ILE A 162 -12.86 1.74 13.61
CA ILE A 162 -13.27 3.13 13.85
C ILE A 162 -14.27 3.58 12.77
N TYR A 163 -13.97 3.41 11.49
CA TYR A 163 -14.90 3.75 10.40
C TYR A 163 -16.24 3.04 10.56
N ARG A 164 -16.23 1.74 10.88
CA ARG A 164 -17.45 0.96 11.11
C ARG A 164 -18.24 1.45 12.32
N ALA A 165 -17.57 1.82 13.42
CA ALA A 165 -18.23 2.38 14.60
C ALA A 165 -18.96 3.70 14.29
N HIS A 166 -18.46 4.46 13.33
CA HIS A 166 -19.09 5.67 12.81
C HIS A 166 -20.11 5.41 11.68
N GLY A 167 -20.53 4.15 11.46
CA GLY A 167 -21.49 3.77 10.44
C GLY A 167 -20.98 3.92 8.99
N ARG A 168 -19.65 4.04 8.81
CA ARG A 168 -19.04 4.17 7.49
C ARG A 168 -18.66 2.80 6.95
N ARG A 169 -18.96 2.56 5.68
CA ARG A 169 -18.64 1.28 5.02
C ARG A 169 -17.13 1.17 4.77
N VAL A 170 -16.61 -0.01 5.04
CA VAL A 170 -15.22 -0.39 4.74
C VAL A 170 -15.25 -1.52 3.72
N LEU A 171 -14.65 -1.33 2.54
CA LEU A 171 -14.71 -2.28 1.44
C LEU A 171 -13.33 -2.85 1.11
N ALA A 172 -13.29 -4.14 0.78
CA ALA A 172 -12.09 -4.78 0.24
C ALA A 172 -11.98 -4.55 -1.28
N VAL A 173 -10.75 -4.33 -1.73
CA VAL A 173 -10.35 -4.46 -3.13
C VAL A 173 -9.36 -5.62 -3.20
N ARG A 174 -9.72 -6.70 -3.89
CA ARG A 174 -8.81 -7.83 -4.07
C ARG A 174 -7.76 -7.52 -5.13
N GLY A 175 -6.50 -7.56 -4.73
CA GLY A 175 -5.35 -7.51 -5.61
C GLY A 175 -4.73 -8.89 -5.84
N VAL A 176 -3.66 -8.91 -6.60
CA VAL A 176 -2.83 -10.11 -6.78
C VAL A 176 -1.83 -10.23 -5.63
N ALA A 177 -1.44 -11.47 -5.30
CA ALA A 177 -0.53 -11.75 -4.17
C ALA A 177 0.80 -10.96 -4.26
N GLU A 178 1.29 -10.74 -5.47
CA GLU A 178 2.53 -9.99 -5.70
C GLU A 178 2.46 -8.52 -5.23
N GLU A 179 1.28 -7.89 -5.27
CA GLU A 179 1.10 -6.49 -4.83
C GLU A 179 1.20 -6.33 -3.30
N ALA A 180 1.08 -7.43 -2.55
CA ALA A 180 1.26 -7.44 -1.10
C ALA A 180 2.73 -7.63 -0.66
N LEU A 181 3.65 -7.90 -1.60
CA LEU A 181 5.05 -8.16 -1.26
C LEU A 181 5.73 -6.87 -0.77
N GLY A 182 6.14 -6.89 0.49
CA GLY A 182 6.98 -5.88 1.09
C GLY A 182 8.48 -6.18 0.95
N VAL A 183 9.32 -5.17 1.18
CA VAL A 183 10.78 -5.27 1.10
C VAL A 183 11.41 -4.81 2.41
N ASN A 184 11.89 -5.76 3.21
CA ASN A 184 12.62 -5.51 4.46
C ASN A 184 14.05 -6.07 4.40
N THR A 185 14.30 -7.05 3.51
CA THR A 185 15.59 -7.72 3.36
C THR A 185 16.08 -7.66 1.92
N ARG A 186 17.36 -7.93 1.72
CA ARG A 186 17.94 -8.02 0.35
C ARG A 186 17.37 -9.20 -0.44
N GLU A 187 16.98 -10.27 0.23
CA GLU A 187 16.33 -11.43 -0.40
C GLU A 187 14.94 -11.06 -0.92
N GLU A 188 14.14 -10.35 -0.10
CA GLU A 188 12.84 -9.83 -0.51
C GLU A 188 12.98 -8.81 -1.65
N LEU A 189 13.98 -7.94 -1.61
CA LEU A 189 14.29 -7.01 -2.70
C LEU A 189 14.55 -7.76 -4.00
N ALA A 190 15.40 -8.79 -4.00
CA ALA A 190 15.71 -9.58 -5.19
C ALA A 190 14.45 -10.30 -5.72
N ARG A 191 13.59 -10.80 -4.83
CA ARG A 191 12.31 -11.41 -5.20
C ARG A 191 11.37 -10.42 -5.89
N VAL A 192 11.21 -9.24 -5.32
CA VAL A 192 10.36 -8.16 -5.86
C VAL A 192 10.91 -7.66 -7.20
N GLU A 193 12.23 -7.46 -7.32
CA GLU A 193 12.88 -7.09 -8.57
C GLU A 193 12.62 -8.14 -9.66
N GLY A 194 12.70 -9.43 -9.33
CA GLY A 194 12.37 -10.51 -10.26
C GLY A 194 10.92 -10.44 -10.77
N VAL A 195 9.97 -10.07 -9.92
CA VAL A 195 8.56 -9.84 -10.33
C VAL A 195 8.46 -8.65 -11.28
N LEU A 196 9.11 -7.53 -10.94
CA LEU A 196 9.10 -6.31 -11.76
C LEU A 196 9.69 -6.59 -13.14
N LEU A 197 10.84 -7.26 -13.21
CA LEU A 197 11.48 -7.64 -14.48
C LEU A 197 10.58 -8.53 -15.34
N ARG A 198 9.89 -9.50 -14.76
CA ARG A 198 8.93 -10.32 -15.52
C ARG A 198 7.79 -9.47 -16.10
N ARG A 199 7.26 -8.51 -15.32
CA ARG A 199 6.20 -7.58 -15.79
C ARG A 199 6.70 -6.71 -16.95
N LEU A 200 7.88 -6.10 -16.82
CA LEU A 200 8.48 -5.26 -17.86
C LEU A 200 8.74 -6.04 -19.17
N ARG A 201 9.31 -7.24 -19.05
CA ARG A 201 9.56 -8.10 -20.22
C ARG A 201 8.25 -8.48 -20.92
N ALA A 202 7.25 -8.90 -20.16
CA ALA A 202 5.93 -9.25 -20.71
C ALA A 202 5.27 -8.06 -21.41
N GLU A 203 5.38 -6.86 -20.81
CA GLU A 203 4.86 -5.62 -21.40
C GLU A 203 5.52 -5.30 -22.73
N TRP A 204 6.86 -5.32 -22.80
CA TRP A 204 7.60 -5.01 -24.03
C TRP A 204 7.42 -6.07 -25.11
N MET A 205 7.39 -7.36 -24.74
CA MET A 205 7.04 -8.42 -25.70
C MET A 205 5.62 -8.24 -26.24
N GLY A 206 4.67 -7.84 -25.40
CA GLY A 206 3.30 -7.50 -25.83
C GLY A 206 3.21 -6.28 -26.76
N LYS A 207 4.21 -5.40 -26.74
CA LYS A 207 4.36 -4.24 -27.63
C LYS A 207 5.19 -4.54 -28.89
N GLY A 208 5.54 -5.81 -29.14
CA GLY A 208 6.22 -6.24 -30.36
C GLY A 208 7.74 -6.33 -30.26
N VAL A 209 8.32 -6.23 -29.05
CA VAL A 209 9.77 -6.47 -28.85
C VAL A 209 10.02 -7.98 -28.82
N ARG A 210 11.00 -8.45 -29.59
CA ARG A 210 11.47 -9.83 -29.52
C ARG A 210 12.54 -9.98 -28.46
N MET A 211 12.40 -10.94 -27.55
CA MET A 211 13.40 -11.26 -26.54
C MET A 211 13.91 -12.69 -26.70
N ILE A 212 15.23 -12.86 -26.73
CA ILE A 212 15.89 -14.17 -26.75
C ILE A 212 16.32 -14.48 -25.33
N LEU A 213 15.85 -15.58 -24.74
CA LEU A 213 16.07 -15.93 -23.34
C LEU A 213 15.64 -14.77 -22.40
N PRO A 214 14.35 -14.39 -22.41
CA PRO A 214 13.87 -13.19 -21.72
C PRO A 214 14.25 -13.16 -20.23
N GLU A 215 14.40 -14.31 -19.58
CA GLU A 215 14.82 -14.41 -18.19
C GLU A 215 16.22 -13.86 -17.91
N THR A 216 17.08 -13.74 -18.92
CA THR A 216 18.44 -13.21 -18.80
C THR A 216 18.54 -11.70 -19.09
N ILE A 217 17.47 -11.10 -19.60
CA ILE A 217 17.45 -9.69 -19.98
C ILE A 217 17.10 -8.84 -18.78
N TYR A 218 17.98 -7.93 -18.40
CA TYR A 218 17.71 -6.90 -17.40
C TYR A 218 17.15 -5.65 -18.08
N LEU A 219 16.04 -5.12 -17.56
CA LEU A 219 15.38 -3.91 -18.05
C LEU A 219 15.15 -2.92 -16.91
N GLU A 220 15.65 -1.72 -17.06
CA GLU A 220 15.28 -0.59 -16.20
C GLU A 220 13.83 -0.16 -16.51
N PRO A 221 13.06 0.28 -15.50
CA PRO A 221 11.68 0.77 -15.72
C PRO A 221 11.58 1.98 -16.65
N SER A 222 12.68 2.73 -16.81
CA SER A 222 12.78 3.91 -17.67
C SER A 222 13.13 3.62 -19.13
N VAL A 223 13.45 2.36 -19.46
CA VAL A 223 13.81 1.98 -20.82
C VAL A 223 12.59 2.06 -21.74
N GLU A 224 12.78 2.70 -22.90
CA GLU A 224 11.82 2.73 -23.99
C GLU A 224 12.34 1.92 -25.17
N LEU A 225 11.53 1.02 -25.70
CA LEU A 225 11.87 0.14 -26.80
C LEU A 225 10.87 0.33 -27.96
N ALA A 226 11.37 0.38 -29.18
CA ALA A 226 10.52 0.38 -30.36
C ALA A 226 10.01 -1.05 -30.69
N PRO A 227 8.88 -1.21 -31.40
CA PRO A 227 8.47 -2.48 -31.98
C PRO A 227 9.58 -3.05 -32.88
N ASP A 228 9.60 -4.38 -33.02
CA ASP A 228 10.57 -5.14 -33.83
C ASP A 228 12.04 -5.08 -33.37
N VAL A 229 12.34 -4.42 -32.27
CA VAL A 229 13.64 -4.54 -31.59
C VAL A 229 13.83 -5.99 -31.10
N THR A 230 15.04 -6.52 -31.26
CA THR A 230 15.44 -7.82 -30.70
C THR A 230 16.51 -7.61 -29.64
N LEU A 231 16.28 -8.15 -28.45
CA LEU A 231 17.22 -8.19 -27.34
C LEU A 231 17.70 -9.62 -27.11
#